data_1f11132b3ac1563c6298ebffa2e83591
#
_entry.id   1f11132b3ac1563c6298ebffa2e83591
#
_cell.length_a   1.000
_cell.length_b   1.000
_cell.length_c   1.000
_cell.angle_alpha   90.00
_cell.angle_beta   90.00
_cell.angle_gamma   90.00
#
_symmetry.space_group_name_H-M   'P 1'
#
loop_
_entity.id
_entity.type
_entity.pdbx_description
1 polymer ?
#
loop_
_entity_poly.entity_id
_entity_poly.type
_entity_poly.pdbx_seq_one_letter_code
_entity_poly.pdbx_strand_id
1 'polypeptide(L)'
;MKPINLTISAFGPYKDKVVIDFTKLGENGIFLITGDTGAGKTSIFDAISFAIFGEVSGSNKPIQSIRSDFADSDTETFVELEFIHKNKIYRILRNPSYEKLKKKGEGFTKKPADASLEFDDNVVAGIKNVDTKIEEILGINAKQFKQIAMLAQGEFLKILFAESKDRT
;
A
#
# COMPACT_ATOMS: atom_id res chain seq x y z
N MET A 1 -8.78 -7.02 10.10
CA MET A 1 -7.60 -7.29 9.26
C MET A 1 -6.35 -7.14 10.12
N LYS A 2 -5.41 -8.12 10.06
CA LYS A 2 -4.12 -8.09 10.76
C LYS A 2 -3.01 -8.32 9.72
N PRO A 3 -2.10 -7.38 9.49
CA PRO A 3 -1.00 -7.58 8.56
C PRO A 3 -0.03 -8.64 9.11
N ILE A 4 0.57 -9.42 8.20
CA ILE A 4 1.59 -10.44 8.49
C ILE A 4 2.92 -9.96 7.95
N ASN A 5 3.00 -9.79 6.63
CA ASN A 5 4.20 -9.36 5.92
C ASN A 5 3.88 -8.22 4.95
N LEU A 6 4.75 -7.24 4.88
CA LEU A 6 4.72 -6.20 3.87
C LEU A 6 6.04 -6.17 3.13
N THR A 7 6.01 -6.43 1.84
CA THR A 7 7.15 -6.25 0.95
C THR A 7 6.97 -4.97 0.15
N ILE A 8 7.97 -4.11 0.19
CA ILE A 8 8.01 -2.83 -0.53
C ILE A 8 9.23 -2.87 -1.45
N SER A 9 9.09 -2.47 -2.71
CA SER A 9 10.20 -2.39 -3.67
C SER A 9 10.09 -1.12 -4.51
N ALA A 10 11.16 -0.34 -4.57
CA ALA A 10 11.25 0.92 -5.31
C ALA A 10 10.04 1.86 -5.07
N PHE A 11 9.65 2.08 -3.82
CA PHE A 11 8.44 2.80 -3.41
C PHE A 11 8.76 3.90 -2.40
N GLY A 12 8.42 5.14 -2.71
CA GLY A 12 8.72 6.30 -1.87
C GLY A 12 10.21 6.41 -1.55
N PRO A 13 10.63 6.47 -0.28
CA PRO A 13 12.05 6.54 0.09
C PRO A 13 12.78 5.19 -0.01
N TYR A 14 12.06 4.09 -0.19
CA TYR A 14 12.65 2.74 -0.30
C TYR A 14 13.10 2.49 -1.74
N LYS A 15 14.41 2.58 -2.00
CA LYS A 15 14.99 2.32 -3.33
C LYS A 15 15.04 0.84 -3.66
N ASP A 16 15.33 0.01 -2.66
CA ASP A 16 15.50 -1.44 -2.77
C ASP A 16 14.28 -2.20 -2.23
N LYS A 17 14.31 -3.51 -2.37
CA LYS A 17 13.31 -4.40 -1.77
C LYS A 17 13.49 -4.48 -0.25
N VAL A 18 12.46 -4.11 0.50
CA VAL A 18 12.39 -4.20 1.97
C VAL A 18 11.22 -5.08 2.37
N VAL A 19 11.44 -5.94 3.36
CA VAL A 19 10.40 -6.81 3.93
C VAL A 19 10.21 -6.45 5.40
N ILE A 20 8.98 -6.16 5.78
CA ILE A 20 8.57 -5.89 7.15
C ILE A 20 7.70 -7.05 7.63
N ASP A 21 8.22 -7.79 8.60
CA ASP A 21 7.53 -8.91 9.23
C ASP A 21 6.84 -8.42 10.51
N PHE A 22 5.52 -8.22 10.42
CA PHE A 22 4.70 -7.75 11.54
C PHE A 22 4.53 -8.80 12.65
N THR A 23 4.81 -10.07 12.38
CA THR A 23 4.72 -11.13 13.41
C THR A 23 5.76 -10.94 14.50
N LYS A 24 6.87 -10.26 14.18
CA LYS A 24 7.96 -9.94 15.11
C LYS A 24 7.69 -8.74 16.02
N LEU A 25 6.60 -8.00 15.79
CA LEU A 25 6.29 -6.79 16.55
C LEU A 25 5.52 -7.04 17.85
N GLY A 26 5.41 -8.30 18.26
CA GLY A 26 4.75 -8.73 19.50
C GLY A 26 3.27 -9.08 19.32
N GLU A 27 2.71 -9.72 20.36
CA GLU A 27 1.34 -10.26 20.32
C GLU A 27 0.27 -9.21 20.68
N ASN A 28 0.64 -8.11 21.33
CA ASN A 28 -0.29 -7.13 21.88
C ASN A 28 -0.95 -6.21 20.83
N GLY A 29 -0.55 -6.32 19.55
CA GLY A 29 -1.16 -5.54 18.45
C GLY A 29 -0.85 -4.05 18.47
N ILE A 30 -0.03 -3.57 19.42
CA ILE A 30 0.42 -2.17 19.53
C ILE A 30 1.93 -2.14 19.38
N PHE A 31 2.43 -1.34 18.44
CA PHE A 31 3.86 -1.14 18.20
C PHE A 31 4.14 0.31 17.79
N LEU A 32 5.37 0.74 18.00
CA LEU A 32 5.84 2.07 17.69
C LEU A 32 6.89 2.00 16.56
N ILE A 33 6.69 2.78 15.50
CA ILE A 33 7.66 2.97 14.42
C ILE A 33 8.40 4.29 14.68
N THR A 34 9.69 4.21 15.00
CA THR A 34 10.56 5.37 15.26
C THR A 34 11.61 5.52 14.18
N GLY A 35 12.19 6.70 14.06
CA GLY A 35 13.23 7.04 13.11
C GLY A 35 13.20 8.51 12.73
N ASP A 36 14.21 8.97 12.00
CA ASP A 36 14.36 10.36 11.59
C ASP A 36 13.25 10.84 10.64
N THR A 37 13.09 12.16 10.51
CA THR A 37 12.20 12.74 9.51
C THR A 37 12.68 12.34 8.11
N GLY A 38 11.76 11.87 7.27
CA GLY A 38 12.11 11.38 5.93
C GLY A 38 12.50 9.89 5.85
N ALA A 39 12.70 9.19 6.98
CA ALA A 39 13.09 7.78 7.03
C ALA A 39 12.03 6.79 6.48
N GLY A 40 10.88 7.27 6.00
CA GLY A 40 9.87 6.42 5.37
C GLY A 40 8.81 5.85 6.31
N LYS A 41 8.71 6.31 7.56
CA LYS A 41 7.70 5.80 8.52
C LYS A 41 6.27 5.88 7.98
N THR A 42 5.87 7.03 7.44
CA THR A 42 4.56 7.22 6.82
C THR A 42 4.40 6.39 5.55
N SER A 43 5.48 6.16 4.81
CA SER A 43 5.46 5.38 3.57
C SER A 43 5.14 3.90 3.79
N ILE A 44 5.33 3.37 5.01
CA ILE A 44 4.84 2.03 5.40
C ILE A 44 3.32 1.98 5.34
N PHE A 45 2.65 2.98 5.90
CA PHE A 45 1.19 3.08 5.86
C PHE A 45 0.67 3.41 4.45
N ASP A 46 1.39 4.25 3.69
CA ASP A 46 1.11 4.51 2.28
C ASP A 46 1.18 3.21 1.46
N ALA A 47 2.18 2.36 1.72
CA ALA A 47 2.33 1.07 1.07
C ALA A 47 1.18 0.11 1.40
N ILE A 48 0.76 0.02 2.67
CA ILE A 48 -0.41 -0.78 3.09
C ILE A 48 -1.67 -0.29 2.38
N SER A 49 -1.94 1.03 2.40
CA SER A 49 -3.10 1.63 1.74
C SER A 49 -3.07 1.38 0.23
N PHE A 50 -1.91 1.54 -0.40
CA PHE A 50 -1.73 1.28 -1.82
C PHE A 50 -1.93 -0.20 -2.17
N ALA A 51 -1.40 -1.13 -1.40
CA ALA A 51 -1.60 -2.55 -1.63
C ALA A 51 -3.10 -2.91 -1.59
N ILE A 52 -3.83 -2.43 -0.61
CA ILE A 52 -5.24 -2.78 -0.41
C ILE A 52 -6.14 -2.08 -1.43
N PHE A 53 -6.02 -0.74 -1.59
CA PHE A 53 -6.96 0.08 -2.34
C PHE A 53 -6.38 0.74 -3.60
N GLY A 54 -5.09 0.59 -3.88
CA GLY A 54 -4.45 1.29 -5.01
C GLY A 54 -4.23 2.78 -4.79
N GLU A 55 -4.43 3.27 -3.56
CA GLU A 55 -4.32 4.69 -3.20
C GLU A 55 -3.37 4.88 -2.02
N VAL A 56 -2.62 5.97 -1.98
CA VAL A 56 -1.80 6.36 -0.83
C VAL A 56 -2.61 7.13 0.21
N SER A 57 -2.12 7.18 1.44
CA SER A 57 -2.83 7.82 2.57
C SER A 57 -2.98 9.33 2.42
N GLY A 58 -2.02 10.00 1.79
CA GLY A 58 -2.04 11.45 1.57
C GLY A 58 -2.86 11.86 0.34
N SER A 59 -3.78 12.82 0.51
CA SER A 59 -4.72 13.25 -0.54
C SER A 59 -4.09 13.96 -1.75
N ASN A 60 -2.79 14.28 -1.74
CA ASN A 60 -2.15 15.14 -2.73
C ASN A 60 -0.98 14.52 -3.50
N LYS A 61 -0.69 13.22 -3.33
CA LYS A 61 0.39 12.58 -4.10
C LYS A 61 -0.20 11.85 -5.31
N PRO A 62 0.14 12.23 -6.53
CA PRO A 62 -0.26 11.47 -7.70
C PRO A 62 0.38 10.07 -7.63
N ILE A 63 -0.38 9.03 -7.97
CA ILE A 63 0.06 7.62 -7.95
C ILE A 63 1.31 7.41 -8.81
N GLN A 64 1.53 8.26 -9.81
CA GLN A 64 2.73 8.23 -10.68
C GLN A 64 4.01 8.63 -9.94
N SER A 65 3.93 9.36 -8.81
CA SER A 65 5.08 9.76 -8.00
C SER A 65 5.40 8.78 -6.85
N ILE A 66 4.81 7.59 -6.87
CA ILE A 66 5.02 6.57 -5.83
C ILE A 66 6.35 5.84 -6.01
N ARG A 67 6.82 5.70 -7.27
CA ARG A 67 8.12 5.08 -7.52
C ARG A 67 9.21 5.89 -6.85
N SER A 68 10.13 5.21 -6.22
CA SER A 68 11.31 5.85 -5.62
C SER A 68 12.18 6.51 -6.68
N ASP A 69 12.47 7.80 -6.49
CA ASP A 69 13.43 8.53 -7.34
C ASP A 69 14.89 8.05 -7.15
N PHE A 70 15.13 7.28 -6.08
CA PHE A 70 16.43 6.71 -5.76
C PHE A 70 16.62 5.29 -6.29
N ALA A 71 15.57 4.69 -6.87
CA ALA A 71 15.62 3.31 -7.36
C ALA A 71 16.29 3.23 -8.73
N ASP A 72 17.10 2.20 -8.92
CA ASP A 72 17.69 1.91 -10.23
C ASP A 72 16.60 1.62 -11.27
N SER A 73 16.87 1.94 -12.52
CA SER A 73 15.89 1.87 -13.61
C SER A 73 15.40 0.45 -13.93
N ASP A 74 16.14 -0.58 -13.52
CA ASP A 74 15.81 -2.00 -13.64
C ASP A 74 15.07 -2.56 -12.41
N THR A 75 15.09 -1.85 -11.28
CA THR A 75 14.37 -2.26 -10.06
C THR A 75 12.87 -2.19 -10.27
N GLU A 76 12.17 -3.28 -10.02
CA GLU A 76 10.72 -3.32 -10.14
C GLU A 76 10.03 -2.59 -8.99
N THR A 77 9.01 -1.79 -9.32
CA THR A 77 8.20 -1.08 -8.32
C THR A 77 6.95 -1.90 -8.03
N PHE A 78 6.80 -2.34 -6.79
CA PHE A 78 5.61 -3.04 -6.32
C PHE A 78 5.48 -2.98 -4.80
N VAL A 79 4.28 -3.27 -4.32
CA VAL A 79 3.98 -3.55 -2.92
C VAL A 79 3.24 -4.87 -2.85
N GLU A 80 3.68 -5.74 -1.95
CA GLU A 80 2.99 -6.99 -1.61
C GLU A 80 2.63 -6.96 -0.14
N LEU A 81 1.37 -7.21 0.18
CA LEU A 81 0.87 -7.30 1.55
C LEU A 81 0.23 -8.66 1.79
N GLU A 82 0.71 -9.36 2.80
CA GLU A 82 0.09 -10.55 3.35
C GLU A 82 -0.64 -10.20 4.65
N PHE A 83 -1.91 -10.58 4.77
CA PHE A 83 -2.72 -10.28 5.95
C PHE A 83 -3.73 -11.37 6.26
N ILE A 84 -4.14 -11.43 7.54
CA ILE A 84 -5.24 -12.30 8.01
C ILE A 84 -6.51 -11.46 8.15
N HIS A 85 -7.62 -11.98 7.62
CA HIS A 85 -8.95 -11.45 7.88
C HIS A 85 -9.95 -12.61 8.02
N LYS A 86 -10.74 -12.62 9.10
CA LYS A 86 -11.71 -13.71 9.42
C LYS A 86 -11.10 -15.11 9.32
N ASN A 87 -9.89 -15.28 9.89
CA ASN A 87 -9.11 -16.53 9.93
C ASN A 87 -8.66 -17.07 8.56
N LYS A 88 -8.67 -16.22 7.53
CA LYS A 88 -8.13 -16.54 6.21
C LYS A 88 -6.93 -15.66 5.90
N ILE A 89 -5.97 -16.24 5.18
CA ILE A 89 -4.78 -15.53 4.71
C ILE A 89 -5.05 -15.01 3.31
N TYR A 90 -4.68 -13.77 3.07
CA TYR A 90 -4.76 -13.07 1.80
C TYR A 90 -3.39 -12.51 1.46
N ARG A 91 -3.00 -12.65 0.19
CA ARG A 91 -1.79 -12.03 -0.35
C ARG A 91 -2.19 -11.14 -1.52
N ILE A 92 -1.95 -9.85 -1.40
CA ILE A 92 -2.21 -8.88 -2.45
C ILE A 92 -0.89 -8.30 -2.96
N LEU A 93 -0.68 -8.35 -4.27
CA LEU A 93 0.43 -7.73 -4.98
C LEU A 93 -0.11 -6.63 -5.87
N ARG A 94 0.48 -5.44 -5.81
CA ARG A 94 0.09 -4.31 -6.64
C ARG A 94 1.30 -3.53 -7.09
N ASN A 95 1.33 -3.15 -8.36
CA ASN A 95 2.32 -2.21 -8.90
C ASN A 95 1.64 -0.98 -9.50
N PRO A 96 2.23 0.22 -9.34
CA PRO A 96 1.80 1.40 -10.08
C PRO A 96 2.22 1.29 -11.55
N SER A 97 1.74 2.22 -12.37
CA SER A 97 2.32 2.42 -13.71
C SER A 97 3.64 3.18 -13.58
N TYR A 98 4.71 2.68 -14.18
CA TYR A 98 6.03 3.32 -14.16
C TYR A 98 6.84 3.00 -15.43
N GLU A 99 7.88 3.79 -15.67
CA GLU A 99 8.84 3.54 -16.74
C GLU A 99 9.97 2.63 -16.26
N LYS A 100 10.35 1.68 -17.09
CA LYS A 100 11.49 0.79 -16.86
C LYS A 100 12.32 0.61 -18.12
N LEU A 101 13.58 0.19 -17.97
CA LEU A 101 14.42 -0.15 -19.11
C LEU A 101 13.79 -1.27 -19.96
N LYS A 102 13.94 -1.14 -21.27
CA LYS A 102 13.54 -2.22 -22.19
C LYS A 102 14.42 -3.44 -21.94
N LYS A 103 13.82 -4.62 -21.99
CA LYS A 103 14.57 -5.91 -21.92
C LYS A 103 15.40 -6.18 -23.17
N LYS A 104 15.05 -5.58 -24.33
CA LYS A 104 15.75 -5.67 -25.61
C LYS A 104 15.76 -4.29 -26.25
N GLY A 105 16.94 -3.86 -26.77
CA GLY A 105 17.15 -2.53 -27.34
C GLY A 105 17.36 -1.45 -26.27
N GLU A 106 17.65 -0.23 -26.74
CA GLU A 106 17.85 0.93 -25.86
C GLU A 106 16.54 1.66 -25.52
N GLY A 107 16.55 2.42 -24.41
CA GLY A 107 15.45 3.27 -23.97
C GLY A 107 14.49 2.62 -22.96
N PHE A 108 13.40 3.32 -22.70
CA PHE A 108 12.42 2.95 -21.67
C PHE A 108 11.13 2.40 -22.28
N THR A 109 10.42 1.63 -21.47
CA THR A 109 9.07 1.15 -21.77
C THR A 109 8.19 1.32 -20.53
N LYS A 110 6.92 1.61 -20.74
CA LYS A 110 5.96 1.75 -19.65
C LYS A 110 5.49 0.38 -19.18
N LYS A 111 5.68 0.06 -17.89
CA LYS A 111 4.98 -1.05 -17.21
C LYS A 111 3.61 -0.52 -16.80
N PRO A 112 2.50 -1.10 -17.24
CA PRO A 112 1.18 -0.70 -16.79
C PRO A 112 0.99 -1.02 -15.30
N ALA A 113 0.08 -0.30 -14.65
CA ALA A 113 -0.37 -0.66 -13.32
C ALA A 113 -1.10 -2.00 -13.36
N ASP A 114 -0.93 -2.82 -12.33
CA ASP A 114 -1.58 -4.12 -12.21
C ASP A 114 -1.80 -4.49 -10.74
N ALA A 115 -2.70 -5.46 -10.50
CA ALA A 115 -2.98 -6.01 -9.19
C ALA A 115 -3.36 -7.49 -9.28
N SER A 116 -2.94 -8.26 -8.27
CA SER A 116 -3.39 -9.63 -8.06
C SER A 116 -3.68 -9.87 -6.57
N LEU A 117 -4.65 -10.72 -6.30
CA LEU A 117 -5.05 -11.15 -4.96
C LEU A 117 -5.14 -12.67 -4.92
N GLU A 118 -4.42 -13.27 -3.99
CA GLU A 118 -4.41 -14.71 -3.75
C GLU A 118 -5.03 -15.00 -2.37
N PHE A 119 -5.90 -15.98 -2.30
CA PHE A 119 -6.51 -16.47 -1.06
C PHE A 119 -7.09 -17.86 -1.26
N ASP A 120 -6.91 -18.73 -0.28
CA ASP A 120 -7.19 -20.16 -0.41
C ASP A 120 -6.48 -20.67 -1.70
N ASP A 121 -7.20 -21.38 -2.59
CA ASP A 121 -6.68 -21.82 -3.90
C ASP A 121 -7.12 -20.90 -5.06
N ASN A 122 -7.57 -19.67 -4.76
CA ASN A 122 -8.09 -18.73 -5.75
C ASN A 122 -7.09 -17.61 -6.04
N VAL A 123 -7.05 -17.20 -7.31
CA VAL A 123 -6.31 -16.01 -7.77
C VAL A 123 -7.25 -15.08 -8.52
N VAL A 124 -7.33 -13.83 -8.06
CA VAL A 124 -8.05 -12.74 -8.73
C VAL A 124 -7.02 -11.79 -9.34
N ALA A 125 -7.11 -11.51 -10.64
CA ALA A 125 -6.19 -10.64 -11.35
C ALA A 125 -6.89 -9.43 -11.98
N GLY A 126 -6.11 -8.34 -12.12
CA GLY A 126 -6.57 -7.07 -12.68
C GLY A 126 -7.15 -6.13 -11.62
N ILE A 127 -6.79 -4.85 -11.74
CA ILE A 127 -7.06 -3.81 -10.73
C ILE A 127 -8.55 -3.80 -10.32
N LYS A 128 -9.46 -3.67 -11.29
CA LYS A 128 -10.90 -3.56 -11.01
C LYS A 128 -11.46 -4.78 -10.26
N ASN A 129 -11.05 -5.99 -10.66
CA ASN A 129 -11.52 -7.22 -10.02
C ASN A 129 -10.98 -7.34 -8.59
N VAL A 130 -9.70 -6.99 -8.40
CA VAL A 130 -9.05 -6.98 -7.08
C VAL A 130 -9.70 -5.95 -6.17
N ASP A 131 -9.94 -4.73 -6.65
CA ASP A 131 -10.59 -3.67 -5.86
C ASP A 131 -11.99 -4.10 -5.39
N THR A 132 -12.82 -4.60 -6.30
CA THR A 132 -14.15 -5.13 -5.96
C THR A 132 -14.05 -6.25 -4.93
N LYS A 133 -13.11 -7.19 -5.12
CA LYS A 133 -12.95 -8.32 -4.20
C LYS A 133 -12.46 -7.90 -2.82
N ILE A 134 -11.57 -6.95 -2.74
CA ILE A 134 -11.09 -6.39 -1.45
C ILE A 134 -12.21 -5.67 -0.70
N GLU A 135 -13.04 -4.88 -1.38
CA GLU A 135 -14.21 -4.23 -0.77
C GLU A 135 -15.21 -5.28 -0.22
N GLU A 136 -15.47 -6.38 -0.96
CA GLU A 136 -16.29 -7.50 -0.47
C GLU A 136 -15.70 -8.16 0.78
N ILE A 137 -14.38 -8.40 0.79
CA ILE A 137 -13.70 -9.06 1.91
C ILE A 137 -13.71 -8.19 3.16
N LEU A 138 -13.32 -6.92 3.01
CA LEU A 138 -13.15 -6.00 4.14
C LEU A 138 -14.46 -5.35 4.59
N GLY A 139 -15.44 -5.21 3.69
CA GLY A 139 -16.71 -4.53 3.95
C GLY A 139 -16.59 -3.01 4.04
N ILE A 140 -15.46 -2.45 3.63
CA ILE A 140 -15.18 -1.00 3.64
C ILE A 140 -14.43 -0.60 2.38
N ASN A 141 -14.65 0.62 1.91
CA ASN A 141 -13.92 1.22 0.79
C ASN A 141 -12.70 2.02 1.26
N ALA A 142 -11.90 2.53 0.30
CA ALA A 142 -10.69 3.28 0.57
C ALA A 142 -10.93 4.52 1.47
N LYS A 143 -12.02 5.26 1.24
CA LYS A 143 -12.37 6.46 2.02
C LYS A 143 -12.66 6.09 3.47
N GLN A 144 -13.48 5.08 3.70
CA GLN A 144 -13.82 4.59 5.03
C GLN A 144 -12.59 4.03 5.76
N PHE A 145 -11.73 3.28 5.05
CA PHE A 145 -10.47 2.79 5.63
C PHE A 145 -9.57 3.93 6.10
N LYS A 146 -9.40 4.97 5.27
CA LYS A 146 -8.61 6.15 5.66
C LYS A 146 -9.18 6.86 6.89
N GLN A 147 -10.49 6.96 6.99
CA GLN A 147 -11.15 7.59 8.15
C GLN A 147 -11.04 6.78 9.45
N ILE A 148 -11.07 5.44 9.36
CA ILE A 148 -11.13 4.55 10.53
C ILE A 148 -9.74 4.08 10.95
N ALA A 149 -8.90 3.70 9.97
CA ALA A 149 -7.64 3.01 10.21
C ALA A 149 -6.41 3.92 10.16
N MET A 150 -6.52 5.11 9.59
CA MET A 150 -5.37 5.98 9.35
C MET A 150 -5.70 7.43 9.71
N LEU A 151 -5.19 7.86 10.85
CA LEU A 151 -5.10 9.29 11.16
C LEU A 151 -3.77 9.82 10.60
N ALA A 152 -3.78 10.26 9.34
CA ALA A 152 -2.61 10.86 8.73
C ALA A 152 -2.20 12.15 9.47
N GLN A 153 -0.89 12.43 9.47
CA GLN A 153 -0.34 13.63 10.11
C GLN A 153 -1.03 14.89 9.53
N GLY A 154 -1.64 15.69 10.42
CA GLY A 154 -2.39 16.90 10.05
C GLY A 154 -3.87 16.69 9.75
N GLU A 155 -4.36 15.47 9.56
CA GLU A 155 -5.78 15.20 9.35
C GLU A 155 -6.59 15.12 10.67
N PHE A 156 -5.91 14.87 11.79
CA PHE A 156 -6.56 14.88 13.11
C PHE A 156 -7.28 16.21 13.41
N LEU A 157 -6.66 17.33 13.05
CA LEU A 157 -7.29 18.65 13.21
C LEU A 157 -8.53 18.81 12.32
N LYS A 158 -8.51 18.27 11.10
CA LYS A 158 -9.69 18.30 10.22
C LYS A 158 -10.86 17.52 10.81
N ILE A 159 -10.58 16.36 11.44
CA ILE A 159 -11.61 15.55 12.11
C ILE A 159 -12.17 16.28 13.33
N LEU A 160 -11.33 16.96 14.12
CA LEU A 160 -11.75 17.72 15.30
C LEU A 160 -12.62 18.93 14.94
N PHE A 161 -12.33 19.61 13.83
CA PHE A 161 -13.04 20.81 13.38
C PHE A 161 -14.10 20.54 12.32
N ALA A 162 -14.26 19.28 11.85
CA ALA A 162 -15.33 18.92 10.95
C ALA A 162 -16.69 19.06 11.61
N GLU A 163 -17.64 19.69 10.91
CA GLU A 163 -19.04 19.76 11.34
C GLU A 163 -19.65 18.36 11.40
N SER A 164 -20.72 18.18 12.21
CA SER A 164 -21.37 16.88 12.42
C SER A 164 -21.79 16.16 11.14
N LYS A 165 -22.01 16.88 10.05
CA LYS A 165 -22.37 16.34 8.72
C LYS A 165 -21.20 15.70 7.97
N ASP A 166 -19.97 16.05 8.31
CA ASP A 166 -18.73 15.55 7.68
C ASP A 166 -18.06 14.41 8.46
N ARG A 167 -18.66 14.03 9.62
CA ARG A 167 -18.17 12.96 10.50
C ARG A 167 -18.80 11.60 10.24
N THR A 168 -19.73 11.50 9.30
CA THR A 168 -20.47 10.27 8.98
C THR A 168 -19.97 9.63 7.67
#